data_c1a0b8928896ed601969c77d6c77f348
#
_entry.id   c1a0b8928896ed601969c77d6c77f348
#
_cell.length_a   1.000
_cell.length_b   1.000
_cell.length_c   1.000
_cell.angle_alpha   90.00
_cell.angle_beta   90.00
_cell.angle_gamma   90.00
#
_symmetry.space_group_name_H-M   'P 1'
#
loop_
_entity.id
_entity.type
_entity.pdbx_description
1 polymer ?
#
loop_
_entity_poly.entity_id
_entity_poly.type
_entity_poly.pdbx_seq_one_letter_code
_entity_poly.pdbx_strand_id
1 'polypeptide(L)'
;MQKIRKGDDVIVRAGKDKGKSGRVTKILKDDKVLVEGINQVKKNQKPNPNAGVTGGIIVKDMPIAISNIGLYNPVTKKADRVGFKFLEDGKKVRYFKSTNEIVDA
;
A
#
# COMPACT_ATOMS: atom_id res chain seq x y z
N MET A 1 13.17 8.88 -7.35
CA MET A 1 12.82 8.06 -6.15
C MET A 1 11.35 8.26 -5.83
N GLN A 2 10.61 7.21 -5.64
CA GLN A 2 9.18 7.27 -5.34
C GLN A 2 8.94 7.36 -3.83
N LYS A 3 7.90 8.08 -3.44
CA LYS A 3 7.53 8.21 -2.02
C LYS A 3 6.98 6.93 -1.42
N ILE A 4 6.37 6.08 -2.24
CA ILE A 4 5.82 4.78 -1.84
C ILE A 4 6.48 3.69 -2.68
N ARG A 5 6.91 2.63 -2.01
CA ARG A 5 7.60 1.49 -2.63
C ARG A 5 6.96 0.18 -2.22
N LYS A 6 7.23 -0.86 -3.00
CA LYS A 6 6.88 -2.24 -2.63
C LYS A 6 7.48 -2.60 -1.27
N GLY A 7 6.65 -3.19 -0.41
CA GLY A 7 7.05 -3.57 0.94
C GLY A 7 6.80 -2.52 2.01
N ASP A 8 6.38 -1.30 1.61
CA ASP A 8 6.06 -0.25 2.58
C ASP A 8 4.78 -0.56 3.34
N ASP A 9 4.75 -0.20 4.61
CA ASP A 9 3.52 -0.18 5.39
C ASP A 9 2.79 1.14 5.12
N VAL A 10 1.53 1.03 4.73
CA VAL A 10 0.71 2.19 4.38
C VAL A 10 -0.61 2.15 5.12
N ILE A 11 -1.26 3.31 5.22
CA ILE A 11 -2.59 3.43 5.80
C ILE A 11 -3.51 4.13 4.80
N VAL A 12 -4.74 3.67 4.69
CA VAL A 12 -5.72 4.23 3.76
C VAL A 12 -6.26 5.54 4.34
N ARG A 13 -6.20 6.60 3.53
CA ARG A 13 -6.61 7.95 3.93
C ARG A 13 -8.04 8.28 3.58
N ALA A 14 -8.60 7.61 2.58
CA ALA A 14 -9.94 7.90 2.06
C ALA A 14 -10.58 6.66 1.46
N GLY A 15 -11.91 6.63 1.37
CA GLY A 15 -12.66 5.55 0.78
C GLY A 15 -13.21 4.58 1.83
N LYS A 16 -13.72 3.45 1.35
CA LYS A 16 -14.37 2.44 2.20
C LYS A 16 -13.46 1.82 3.27
N ASP A 17 -12.16 1.79 3.01
CA ASP A 17 -11.17 1.17 3.90
C ASP A 17 -10.38 2.20 4.73
N LYS A 18 -10.89 3.44 4.81
CA LYS A 18 -10.23 4.52 5.56
C LYS A 18 -9.85 4.05 6.97
N GLY A 19 -8.60 4.29 7.32
CA GLY A 19 -8.05 3.92 8.62
C GLY A 19 -7.43 2.53 8.69
N LYS A 20 -7.63 1.70 7.66
CA LYS A 20 -6.97 0.39 7.59
C LYS A 20 -5.54 0.52 7.11
N SER A 21 -4.67 -0.31 7.65
CA SER A 21 -3.28 -0.37 7.24
C SER A 21 -2.96 -1.69 6.55
N GLY A 22 -1.93 -1.69 5.74
CA GLY A 22 -1.48 -2.87 5.04
C GLY A 22 -0.10 -2.63 4.43
N ARG A 23 0.40 -3.66 3.74
CA ARG A 23 1.70 -3.60 3.08
C ARG A 23 1.52 -3.55 1.58
N VAL A 24 2.28 -2.69 0.92
CA VAL A 24 2.29 -2.61 -0.55
C VAL A 24 2.93 -3.88 -1.10
N THR A 25 2.16 -4.63 -1.88
CA THR A 25 2.62 -5.88 -2.50
C THR A 25 3.11 -5.68 -3.93
N LYS A 26 2.57 -4.68 -4.62
CA LYS A 26 2.94 -4.40 -6.01
C LYS A 26 2.64 -2.94 -6.35
N ILE A 27 3.55 -2.31 -7.09
CA ILE A 27 3.33 -0.99 -7.67
C ILE A 27 2.94 -1.18 -9.13
N LEU A 28 1.82 -0.58 -9.52
CA LEU A 28 1.26 -0.68 -10.85
C LEU A 28 1.47 0.62 -11.62
N LYS A 29 1.07 0.62 -12.89
CA LYS A 29 1.05 1.83 -13.71
C LYS A 29 -0.09 2.77 -13.27
N ASP A 30 -0.04 4.01 -13.73
CA ASP A 30 -1.09 5.02 -13.49
C ASP A 30 -1.30 5.36 -12.01
N ASP A 31 -0.21 5.40 -11.25
CA ASP A 31 -0.21 5.77 -9.84
C ASP A 31 -1.15 4.92 -8.98
N LYS A 32 -1.20 3.62 -9.28
CA LYS A 32 -1.96 2.64 -8.52
C LYS A 32 -1.06 1.61 -7.89
N VAL A 33 -1.48 1.08 -6.75
CA VAL A 33 -0.75 0.05 -6.03
C VAL A 33 -1.71 -1.01 -5.52
N LEU A 34 -1.18 -2.22 -5.32
CA LEU A 34 -1.88 -3.28 -4.59
C LEU A 34 -1.38 -3.27 -3.15
N VAL A 35 -2.32 -3.21 -2.21
CA VAL A 35 -2.03 -3.25 -0.79
C VAL A 35 -2.72 -4.47 -0.20
N GLU A 36 -1.97 -5.27 0.53
CA GLU A 36 -2.47 -6.49 1.13
C GLU A 36 -3.63 -6.20 2.09
N GLY A 37 -4.75 -6.89 1.89
CA GLY A 37 -5.93 -6.76 2.73
C GLY A 37 -6.76 -5.50 2.52
N ILE A 38 -6.39 -4.65 1.55
CA ILE A 38 -7.04 -3.37 1.29
C ILE A 38 -7.74 -3.39 -0.07
N ASN A 39 -8.88 -2.72 -0.13
CA ASN A 39 -9.68 -2.59 -1.36
C ASN A 39 -10.03 -3.94 -1.97
N GLN A 40 -10.38 -4.89 -1.13
CA GLN A 40 -10.73 -6.24 -1.56
C GLN A 40 -12.14 -6.28 -2.15
N VAL A 41 -12.31 -7.11 -3.17
CA VAL A 41 -13.61 -7.43 -3.73
C VAL A 41 -13.85 -8.93 -3.63
N LYS A 42 -15.11 -9.29 -3.40
CA LYS A 42 -15.53 -10.69 -3.42
C LYS A 42 -16.13 -11.00 -4.77
N LYS A 43 -15.63 -12.04 -5.42
CA LYS A 43 -16.16 -12.51 -6.69
C LYS A 43 -16.69 -13.91 -6.57
N ASN A 44 -17.87 -14.15 -7.14
CA ASN A 44 -18.38 -15.50 -7.29
C ASN A 44 -17.68 -16.16 -8.47
N GLN A 45 -17.05 -17.30 -8.23
CA GLN A 45 -16.43 -18.08 -9.28
C GLN A 45 -17.40 -19.18 -9.72
N LYS A 46 -17.70 -19.22 -11.04
CA LYS A 46 -18.55 -20.26 -11.59
C LYS A 46 -17.80 -21.60 -11.63
N PRO A 47 -18.46 -22.71 -11.32
CA PRO A 47 -17.86 -24.03 -11.47
C PRO A 47 -17.42 -24.28 -12.91
N ASN A 48 -16.24 -24.87 -13.10
CA ASN A 48 -15.74 -25.29 -14.41
C ASN A 48 -15.20 -26.72 -14.28
N PRO A 49 -16.03 -27.74 -14.54
CA PRO A 49 -15.62 -29.13 -14.38
C PRO A 49 -14.47 -29.52 -15.31
N ASN A 50 -14.39 -28.92 -16.49
CA ASN A 50 -13.33 -29.24 -17.44
C ASN A 50 -11.95 -28.75 -16.96
N ALA A 51 -11.91 -27.68 -16.16
CA ALA A 51 -10.69 -27.15 -15.57
C ALA A 51 -10.48 -27.61 -14.12
N GLY A 52 -11.39 -28.43 -13.58
CA GLY A 52 -11.32 -28.88 -12.19
C GLY A 52 -11.60 -27.77 -11.18
N VAL A 53 -12.24 -26.68 -11.59
CA VAL A 53 -12.54 -25.54 -10.73
C VAL A 53 -13.89 -25.75 -10.06
N THR A 54 -13.94 -25.69 -8.74
CA THR A 54 -15.18 -25.67 -7.97
C THR A 54 -15.65 -24.23 -7.78
N GLY A 55 -16.96 -24.01 -7.85
CA GLY A 55 -17.53 -22.69 -7.59
C GLY A 55 -17.28 -22.21 -6.17
N GLY A 56 -17.32 -20.92 -5.97
CA GLY A 56 -17.12 -20.32 -4.65
C GLY A 56 -16.96 -18.82 -4.69
N ILE A 57 -16.64 -18.24 -3.53
CA ILE A 57 -16.35 -16.81 -3.41
C ILE A 57 -14.84 -16.63 -3.31
N ILE A 58 -14.29 -15.82 -4.19
CA ILE A 58 -12.88 -15.45 -4.19
C ILE A 58 -12.74 -14.03 -3.70
N VAL A 59 -11.83 -13.80 -2.75
CA VAL A 59 -11.47 -12.46 -2.28
C VAL A 59 -10.21 -12.03 -3.04
N LYS A 60 -10.29 -10.90 -3.73
CA LYS A 60 -9.17 -10.35 -4.48
C LYS A 60 -8.81 -8.95 -4.00
N ASP A 61 -7.51 -8.68 -3.90
CA ASP A 61 -7.02 -7.32 -3.70
C ASP A 61 -7.13 -6.55 -5.01
N MET A 62 -7.69 -5.35 -4.95
CA MET A 62 -7.85 -4.49 -6.12
C MET A 62 -6.90 -3.30 -6.01
N PRO A 63 -6.45 -2.73 -7.16
CA PRO A 63 -5.60 -1.55 -7.13
C PRO A 63 -6.28 -0.37 -6.43
N ILE A 64 -5.48 0.38 -5.67
CA ILE A 64 -5.91 1.61 -5.02
C ILE A 64 -4.99 2.74 -5.48
N ALA A 65 -5.55 3.94 -5.65
CA ALA A 65 -4.76 5.10 -6.04
C ALA A 65 -3.76 5.47 -4.94
N ILE A 66 -2.53 5.81 -5.34
CA ILE A 66 -1.48 6.24 -4.39
C ILE A 66 -1.94 7.45 -3.57
N SER A 67 -2.72 8.35 -4.16
CA SER A 67 -3.24 9.53 -3.47
C SER A 67 -4.17 9.18 -2.31
N ASN A 68 -4.75 7.98 -2.30
CA ASN A 68 -5.66 7.53 -1.25
C ASN A 68 -4.96 6.83 -0.10
N ILE A 69 -3.65 6.67 -0.17
CA ILE A 69 -2.85 6.06 0.89
C ILE A 69 -1.73 6.99 1.33
N GLY A 70 -1.30 6.81 2.56
CA GLY A 70 -0.12 7.49 3.09
C GLY A 70 0.81 6.50 3.74
N LEU A 71 2.08 6.86 3.85
CA LEU A 71 3.05 6.00 4.51
C LEU A 71 2.72 5.94 6.00
N TYR A 72 2.66 4.74 6.55
CA TYR A 72 2.35 4.54 7.97
C TYR A 72 3.55 4.91 8.83
N ASN A 73 3.35 5.86 9.74
CA ASN A 73 4.37 6.23 10.70
C ASN A 73 4.10 5.51 12.03
N PRO A 74 4.95 4.55 12.43
CA PRO A 74 4.69 3.75 13.64
C PRO A 74 4.75 4.57 14.93
N VAL A 75 5.41 5.71 14.93
CA VAL A 75 5.48 6.59 16.10
C VAL A 75 4.17 7.30 16.35
N THR A 76 3.59 7.90 15.30
CA THR A 76 2.31 8.62 15.38
C THR A 76 1.10 7.71 15.18
N LYS A 77 1.32 6.52 14.62
CA LYS A 77 0.27 5.54 14.25
C LYS A 77 -0.73 6.10 13.24
N LYS A 78 -0.28 7.01 12.40
CA LYS A 78 -1.10 7.69 11.39
C LYS A 78 -0.36 7.74 10.06
N ALA A 79 -1.12 8.06 8.99
CA ALA A 79 -0.51 8.40 7.71
C ALA A 79 0.33 9.66 7.85
N ASP A 80 1.51 9.66 7.25
CA ASP A 80 2.42 10.79 7.32
C ASP A 80 2.88 11.19 5.93
N ARG A 81 3.25 12.45 5.80
CA ARG A 81 3.90 12.95 4.61
C ARG A 81 5.36 12.52 4.61
N VAL A 82 5.86 12.26 3.43
CA VAL A 82 7.23 11.82 3.22
C VAL A 82 7.99 12.86 2.41
N GLY A 83 9.15 13.23 2.90
CA GLY A 83 10.10 14.05 2.16
C GLY A 83 11.36 13.25 1.85
N PHE A 84 12.26 13.86 1.12
CA PHE A 84 13.56 13.28 0.77
C PHE A 84 14.67 14.14 1.35
N LYS A 85 15.71 13.48 1.86
CA LYS A 85 16.92 14.16 2.29
C LYS A 85 18.15 13.33 1.97
N PHE A 86 19.31 13.97 1.95
CA PHE A 86 20.58 13.31 1.74
C PHE A 86 21.27 13.09 3.09
N LEU A 87 21.82 11.89 3.27
CA LEU A 87 22.69 11.59 4.40
C LEU A 87 24.12 12.12 4.15
N GLU A 88 24.96 12.10 5.18
CA GLU A 88 26.34 12.56 5.07
C GLU A 88 27.15 11.81 4.02
N ASP A 89 26.82 10.54 3.79
CA ASP A 89 27.44 9.71 2.75
C ASP A 89 26.93 9.98 1.35
N GLY A 90 26.00 10.93 1.20
CA GLY A 90 25.38 11.27 -0.09
C GLY A 90 24.18 10.44 -0.47
N LYS A 91 23.79 9.48 0.33
CA LYS A 91 22.64 8.63 0.05
C LYS A 91 21.33 9.39 0.25
N LYS A 92 20.44 9.35 -0.76
CA LYS A 92 19.10 9.92 -0.67
C LYS A 92 18.16 8.97 0.05
N VAL A 93 17.48 9.45 1.08
CA VAL A 93 16.55 8.65 1.86
C VAL A 93 15.23 9.37 2.03
N ARG A 94 14.18 8.58 2.31
CA ARG A 94 12.87 9.12 2.67
C ARG A 94 12.82 9.35 4.18
N TYR A 95 12.08 10.38 4.59
CA TYR A 95 11.85 10.63 6.01
C TYR A 95 10.42 11.07 6.27
N PHE A 96 9.92 10.79 7.47
CA PHE A 96 8.61 11.27 7.90
C PHE A 96 8.70 12.73 8.31
N LYS A 97 7.86 13.58 7.70
CA LYS A 97 7.92 15.02 7.96
C LYS A 97 7.50 15.40 9.37
N SER A 98 6.58 14.65 10.01
CA SER A 98 6.10 14.97 11.35
C SER A 98 7.09 14.64 12.44
N THR A 99 7.87 13.58 12.30
CA THR A 99 8.82 13.11 13.32
C THR A 99 10.28 13.27 12.91
N ASN A 100 10.52 13.59 11.64
CA ASN A 100 11.86 13.69 11.03
C ASN A 100 12.66 12.38 11.09
N GLU A 101 11.97 11.25 11.26
CA GLU A 101 12.60 9.93 11.29
C GLU A 101 12.81 9.40 9.87
N ILE A 102 13.90 8.67 9.67
CA ILE A 102 14.22 8.08 8.38
C ILE A 102 13.35 6.83 8.16
N VAL A 103 12.69 6.78 6.99
CA VAL A 103 11.90 5.61 6.59
C VAL A 103 12.82 4.47 6.13
N ASP A 104 13.83 4.81 5.35
CA ASP A 104 14.79 3.85 4.80
C ASP A 104 16.02 3.82 5.70
N ALA A 105 16.02 2.92 6.62
CA ALA A 105 17.16 2.76 7.54
C ALA A 105 18.34 2.05 6.85
#